data_708b10954dd48a87abe92ee5bc7ccff1
#
_entry.id   708b10954dd48a87abe92ee5bc7ccff1
#
_cell.length_a   1.000
_cell.length_b   1.000
_cell.length_c   1.000
_cell.angle_alpha   90.00
_cell.angle_beta   90.00
_cell.angle_gamma   90.00
#
_symmetry.space_group_name_H-M   'P 1'
#
loop_
_entity.id
_entity.type
_entity.pdbx_description
1 polymer ?
#
loop_
_entity_poly.entity_id
_entity_poly.type
_entity_poly.pdbx_seq_one_letter_code
_entity_poly.pdbx_strand_id
1 'polypeptide(L)'
;MSFQKIKSSTSRCFDISTAALHIIAMLFMLMDHLWATLLPAQEWLTCVGRIAFPIFAFMSVEGYFHTHNFKKYLLRMLVFAVISEIPFDLMYGGTWFYPVHQNVIWTFILGLLGIHIMETVRKKKKTPVFVLTAILVTIAGGLLGTLTMVDYYGIGVLTVFLSLIHI
;
A
#
# COMPACT_ATOMS: atom_id res chain seq x y z
N MET A 1 26.38 11.39 -42.11
CA MET A 1 25.52 10.24 -41.92
C MET A 1 24.51 10.54 -40.83
N SER A 2 23.27 10.83 -41.21
CA SER A 2 22.20 11.25 -40.34
C SER A 2 21.57 10.03 -39.67
N PHE A 3 21.68 9.90 -38.34
CA PHE A 3 20.91 8.90 -37.60
C PHE A 3 19.46 9.37 -37.50
N GLN A 4 18.59 8.80 -38.28
CA GLN A 4 17.15 8.95 -38.13
C GLN A 4 16.73 8.36 -36.80
N LYS A 5 16.17 9.24 -35.97
CA LYS A 5 15.51 8.91 -34.71
C LYS A 5 14.25 8.11 -35.02
N ILE A 6 14.33 6.78 -34.85
CA ILE A 6 13.16 5.91 -34.94
C ILE A 6 12.23 6.31 -33.80
N LYS A 7 11.18 7.04 -34.15
CA LYS A 7 10.07 7.35 -33.26
C LYS A 7 9.30 6.05 -33.08
N SER A 8 9.57 5.32 -31.97
CA SER A 8 8.75 4.17 -31.60
C SER A 8 7.33 4.68 -31.39
N SER A 9 6.43 4.24 -32.24
CA SER A 9 4.99 4.36 -32.04
C SER A 9 4.62 3.44 -30.89
N THR A 10 4.78 3.97 -29.66
CA THR A 10 4.31 3.28 -28.47
C THR A 10 2.79 3.26 -28.56
N SER A 11 2.24 2.06 -28.73
CA SER A 11 0.82 1.78 -28.59
C SER A 11 0.27 2.55 -27.39
N ARG A 12 -0.77 3.37 -27.60
CA ARG A 12 -1.55 4.00 -26.54
C ARG A 12 -2.30 2.89 -25.80
N CYS A 13 -1.59 2.16 -24.97
CA CYS A 13 -2.19 1.43 -23.88
C CYS A 13 -2.76 2.50 -22.94
N PHE A 14 -4.00 2.38 -22.54
CA PHE A 14 -4.75 3.28 -21.69
C PHE A 14 -3.85 3.95 -20.63
N ASP A 15 -3.42 5.18 -20.89
CA ASP A 15 -2.73 6.03 -19.90
C ASP A 15 -3.76 6.48 -18.86
N ILE A 16 -4.03 5.60 -17.88
CA ILE A 16 -4.87 5.96 -16.75
C ILE A 16 -4.07 6.97 -15.91
N SER A 17 -4.59 8.19 -15.79
CA SER A 17 -3.95 9.19 -14.95
C SER A 17 -3.95 8.74 -13.48
N THR A 18 -2.93 9.13 -12.72
CA THR A 18 -2.85 8.85 -11.27
C THR A 18 -4.13 9.29 -10.53
N ALA A 19 -4.74 10.41 -10.94
CA ALA A 19 -6.00 10.88 -10.39
C ALA A 19 -7.17 9.91 -10.68
N ALA A 20 -7.26 9.39 -11.90
CA ALA A 20 -8.30 8.40 -12.25
C ALA A 20 -8.11 7.10 -11.46
N LEU A 21 -6.86 6.65 -11.28
CA LEU A 21 -6.55 5.46 -10.48
C LEU A 21 -6.96 5.65 -9.01
N HIS A 22 -6.75 6.84 -8.44
CA HIS A 22 -7.24 7.18 -7.09
C HIS A 22 -8.76 7.08 -6.99
N ILE A 23 -9.48 7.66 -7.96
CA ILE A 23 -10.94 7.64 -7.96
C ILE A 23 -11.46 6.20 -8.06
N ILE A 24 -10.88 5.38 -8.93
CA ILE A 24 -11.24 3.96 -9.08
C ILE A 24 -11.00 3.20 -7.78
N ALA A 25 -9.84 3.39 -7.15
CA ALA A 25 -9.51 2.75 -5.89
C ALA A 25 -10.46 3.18 -4.75
N MET A 26 -10.84 4.47 -4.68
CA MET A 26 -11.83 4.96 -3.71
C MET A 26 -13.22 4.36 -3.94
N LEU A 27 -13.64 4.18 -5.19
CA LEU A 27 -14.92 3.54 -5.51
C LEU A 27 -14.91 2.06 -5.08
N PHE A 28 -13.84 1.34 -5.33
CA PHE A 28 -13.70 -0.04 -4.86
C PHE A 28 -13.68 -0.12 -3.34
N MET A 29 -12.97 0.77 -2.68
CA MET A 29 -12.96 0.83 -1.21
C MET A 29 -14.35 1.15 -0.65
N LEU A 30 -15.12 2.03 -1.30
CA LEU A 30 -16.51 2.31 -0.91
C LEU A 30 -17.39 1.05 -1.03
N MET A 31 -17.20 0.23 -2.08
CA MET A 31 -17.93 -1.03 -2.23
C MET A 31 -17.64 -2.00 -1.09
N ASP A 32 -16.38 -2.13 -0.67
CA ASP A 32 -15.99 -2.97 0.46
C ASP A 32 -16.62 -2.50 1.77
N HIS A 33 -16.62 -1.19 2.02
CA HIS A 33 -17.25 -0.59 3.20
C HIS A 33 -18.78 -0.71 3.19
N LEU A 34 -19.43 -0.61 2.04
CA LEU A 34 -20.87 -0.86 1.90
C LEU A 34 -21.23 -2.31 2.25
N TRP A 35 -20.40 -3.26 1.82
CA TRP A 35 -20.55 -4.65 2.22
C TRP A 35 -20.38 -4.80 3.74
N ALA A 36 -19.35 -4.24 4.32
CA ALA A 36 -19.04 -4.39 5.75
C ALA A 36 -20.10 -3.76 6.67
N THR A 37 -20.88 -2.76 6.19
CA THR A 37 -21.79 -1.98 7.04
C THR A 37 -23.25 -2.18 6.71
N LEU A 38 -23.64 -2.06 5.44
CA LEU A 38 -25.04 -1.96 5.02
C LEU A 38 -25.55 -3.19 4.27
N LEU A 39 -24.68 -3.89 3.53
CA LEU A 39 -25.06 -4.93 2.59
C LEU A 39 -24.23 -6.23 2.77
N PRO A 40 -24.16 -6.83 3.98
CA PRO A 40 -23.31 -7.98 4.25
C PRO A 40 -23.71 -9.24 3.46
N ALA A 41 -24.94 -9.30 2.95
CA ALA A 41 -25.41 -10.39 2.10
C ALA A 41 -24.87 -10.35 0.66
N GLN A 42 -24.25 -9.23 0.24
CA GLN A 42 -23.76 -9.02 -1.13
C GLN A 42 -22.26 -9.24 -1.22
N GLU A 43 -21.79 -10.48 -1.11
CA GLU A 43 -20.35 -10.85 -1.09
C GLU A 43 -19.54 -10.36 -2.31
N TRP A 44 -20.20 -10.16 -3.46
CA TRP A 44 -19.52 -9.64 -4.65
C TRP A 44 -18.96 -8.22 -4.43
N LEU A 45 -19.57 -7.41 -3.53
CA LEU A 45 -19.09 -6.07 -3.20
C LEU A 45 -17.70 -6.11 -2.56
N THR A 46 -17.46 -7.03 -1.61
CA THR A 46 -16.13 -7.18 -1.01
C THR A 46 -15.15 -7.84 -1.97
N CYS A 47 -15.57 -8.80 -2.81
CA CYS A 47 -14.71 -9.39 -3.83
C CYS A 47 -14.13 -8.34 -4.78
N VAL A 48 -14.95 -7.42 -5.27
CA VAL A 48 -14.52 -6.30 -6.13
C VAL A 48 -13.83 -5.21 -5.31
N GLY A 49 -14.37 -4.90 -4.15
CA GLY A 49 -13.88 -3.85 -3.26
C GLY A 49 -12.44 -4.04 -2.82
N ARG A 50 -12.02 -5.28 -2.55
CA ARG A 50 -10.64 -5.62 -2.16
C ARG A 50 -9.59 -5.33 -3.23
N ILE A 51 -9.97 -5.11 -4.48
CA ILE A 51 -9.06 -4.64 -5.54
C ILE A 51 -8.49 -3.25 -5.22
N ALA A 52 -9.18 -2.46 -4.39
CA ALA A 52 -8.67 -1.17 -3.92
C ALA A 52 -7.31 -1.29 -3.22
N PHE A 53 -7.11 -2.35 -2.43
CA PHE A 53 -5.92 -2.51 -1.61
C PHE A 53 -4.61 -2.57 -2.44
N PRO A 54 -4.43 -3.47 -3.43
CA PRO A 54 -3.21 -3.48 -4.24
C PRO A 54 -3.01 -2.19 -5.03
N ILE A 55 -4.07 -1.49 -5.44
CA ILE A 55 -3.95 -0.20 -6.12
C ILE A 55 -3.37 0.85 -5.15
N PHE A 56 -3.91 0.97 -3.93
CA PHE A 56 -3.37 1.89 -2.94
C PHE A 56 -1.96 1.52 -2.48
N ALA A 57 -1.65 0.22 -2.39
CA ALA A 57 -0.30 -0.26 -2.10
C ALA A 57 0.69 0.23 -3.17
N PHE A 58 0.37 0.02 -4.45
CA PHE A 58 1.19 0.50 -5.57
C PHE A 58 1.38 2.01 -5.52
N MET A 59 0.30 2.79 -5.36
CA MET A 59 0.34 4.25 -5.32
C MET A 59 1.12 4.77 -4.11
N SER A 60 1.07 4.08 -2.97
CA SER A 60 1.85 4.44 -1.79
C SER A 60 3.35 4.25 -2.03
N VAL A 61 3.74 3.19 -2.73
CA VAL A 61 5.14 2.93 -3.10
C VAL A 61 5.60 3.91 -4.19
N GLU A 62 4.78 4.20 -5.18
CA GLU A 62 5.05 5.25 -6.17
C GLU A 62 5.27 6.61 -5.49
N GLY A 63 4.40 6.99 -4.54
CA GLY A 63 4.55 8.18 -3.72
C GLY A 63 5.85 8.23 -2.93
N TYR A 64 6.33 7.09 -2.43
CA TYR A 64 7.63 6.99 -1.77
C TYR A 64 8.78 7.38 -2.70
N PHE A 65 8.78 6.91 -3.95
CA PHE A 65 9.85 7.23 -4.91
C PHE A 65 9.80 8.67 -5.42
N HIS A 66 8.62 9.28 -5.44
CA HIS A 66 8.44 10.67 -5.88
C HIS A 66 8.60 11.70 -4.75
N THR A 67 8.67 11.28 -3.49
CA THR A 67 8.79 12.22 -2.38
C THR A 67 10.24 12.68 -2.16
N HIS A 68 10.44 13.99 -1.99
CA HIS A 68 11.75 14.55 -1.60
C HIS A 68 12.08 14.33 -0.12
N ASN A 69 11.07 14.12 0.73
CA ASN A 69 11.25 13.98 2.17
C ASN A 69 10.39 12.86 2.74
N PHE A 70 10.99 11.69 2.85
CA PHE A 70 10.33 10.50 3.38
C PHE A 70 9.75 10.70 4.78
N LYS A 71 10.45 11.42 5.67
CA LYS A 71 9.96 11.66 7.04
C LYS A 71 8.65 12.45 7.05
N LYS A 72 8.55 13.49 6.20
CA LYS A 72 7.31 14.27 6.07
C LYS A 72 6.19 13.43 5.46
N TYR A 73 6.51 12.59 4.47
CA TYR A 73 5.55 11.68 3.86
C TYR A 73 5.00 10.68 4.89
N LEU A 74 5.89 10.03 5.63
CA LEU A 74 5.52 9.08 6.68
C LEU A 74 4.71 9.74 7.79
N LEU A 75 5.08 10.96 8.22
CA LEU A 75 4.34 11.71 9.24
C LEU A 75 2.91 12.02 8.79
N ARG A 76 2.70 12.42 7.52
CA ARG A 76 1.35 12.65 6.98
C ARG A 76 0.52 11.37 7.00
N MET A 77 1.11 10.25 6.60
CA MET A 77 0.43 8.96 6.66
C MET A 77 0.09 8.55 8.09
N LEU A 78 1.01 8.77 9.04
CA LEU A 78 0.81 8.46 10.45
C LEU A 78 -0.32 9.29 11.06
N VAL A 79 -0.34 10.60 10.81
CA VAL A 79 -1.44 11.49 11.25
C VAL A 79 -2.76 11.02 10.66
N PHE A 80 -2.77 10.67 9.37
CA PHE A 80 -3.98 10.20 8.71
C PHE A 80 -4.41 8.82 9.23
N ALA A 81 -3.47 7.90 9.54
CA ALA A 81 -3.77 6.63 10.17
C ALA A 81 -4.51 6.81 11.50
N VAL A 82 -3.97 7.68 12.37
CA VAL A 82 -4.57 7.96 13.69
C VAL A 82 -5.96 8.59 13.57
N ILE A 83 -6.15 9.54 12.65
CA ILE A 83 -7.47 10.17 12.43
C ILE A 83 -8.47 9.14 11.88
N SER A 84 -8.03 8.28 10.98
CA SER A 84 -8.87 7.27 10.32
C SER A 84 -9.19 6.08 11.24
N GLU A 85 -8.47 5.91 12.34
CA GLU A 85 -8.72 4.82 13.30
C GLU A 85 -10.10 4.98 13.96
N ILE A 86 -10.48 6.21 14.32
CA ILE A 86 -11.75 6.47 15.00
C ILE A 86 -12.97 6.00 14.16
N PRO A 87 -13.16 6.44 12.91
CA PRO A 87 -14.27 5.94 12.10
C PRO A 87 -14.15 4.45 11.75
N PHE A 88 -12.93 3.92 11.65
CA PHE A 88 -12.69 2.51 11.40
C PHE A 88 -13.12 1.64 12.59
N ASP A 89 -12.72 2.00 13.81
CA ASP A 89 -13.10 1.31 15.05
C ASP A 89 -14.62 1.34 15.27
N LEU A 90 -15.27 2.48 15.01
CA LEU A 90 -16.72 2.60 15.08
C LEU A 90 -17.43 1.69 14.06
N MET A 91 -16.86 1.55 12.88
CA MET A 91 -17.43 0.71 11.82
C MET A 91 -17.32 -0.79 12.12
N TYR A 92 -16.16 -1.25 12.57
CA TYR A 92 -15.89 -2.68 12.79
C TYR A 92 -16.18 -3.14 14.22
N GLY A 93 -15.82 -2.34 15.23
CA GLY A 93 -15.93 -2.69 16.64
C GLY A 93 -17.15 -2.11 17.35
N GLY A 94 -17.84 -1.14 16.74
CA GLY A 94 -18.94 -0.41 17.37
C GLY A 94 -18.52 0.41 18.60
N THR A 95 -17.22 0.60 18.80
CA THR A 95 -16.61 1.29 19.95
C THR A 95 -15.60 2.34 19.47
N TRP A 96 -15.29 3.32 20.32
CA TRP A 96 -14.30 4.36 20.00
C TRP A 96 -12.86 3.85 19.91
N PHE A 97 -12.60 2.67 20.47
CA PHE A 97 -11.29 2.05 20.47
C PHE A 97 -11.43 0.52 20.36
N TYR A 98 -10.94 -0.03 19.26
CA TYR A 98 -10.99 -1.46 18.94
C TYR A 98 -9.60 -1.98 18.53
N PRO A 99 -8.73 -2.35 19.49
CA PRO A 99 -7.32 -2.63 19.24
C PRO A 99 -7.04 -3.95 18.52
N VAL A 100 -8.07 -4.74 18.24
CA VAL A 100 -7.92 -6.09 17.65
C VAL A 100 -7.82 -6.06 16.13
N HIS A 101 -8.15 -4.92 15.50
CA HIS A 101 -8.07 -4.75 14.06
C HIS A 101 -7.79 -3.29 13.72
N GLN A 102 -6.65 -3.04 13.09
CA GLN A 102 -6.18 -1.68 12.78
C GLN A 102 -6.46 -1.36 11.31
N ASN A 103 -6.67 -0.08 10.98
CA ASN A 103 -6.95 0.33 9.61
C ASN A 103 -5.78 0.07 8.63
N VAL A 104 -6.09 0.01 7.35
CA VAL A 104 -5.17 -0.33 6.26
C VAL A 104 -3.95 0.59 6.13
N ILE A 105 -4.02 1.83 6.64
CA ILE A 105 -2.92 2.80 6.50
C ILE A 105 -1.71 2.35 7.34
N TRP A 106 -1.93 1.65 8.46
CA TRP A 106 -0.86 1.05 9.25
C TRP A 106 -0.10 -0.02 8.44
N THR A 107 -0.80 -0.80 7.62
CA THR A 107 -0.18 -1.75 6.70
C THR A 107 0.75 -1.05 5.72
N PHE A 108 0.31 0.06 5.13
CA PHE A 108 1.15 0.86 4.22
C PHE A 108 2.35 1.47 4.93
N ILE A 109 2.19 1.97 6.17
CA ILE A 109 3.29 2.52 6.98
C ILE A 109 4.36 1.44 7.23
N LEU A 110 3.97 0.25 7.67
CA LEU A 110 4.88 -0.87 7.90
C LEU A 110 5.61 -1.28 6.60
N GLY A 111 4.86 -1.39 5.50
CA GLY A 111 5.43 -1.71 4.20
C GLY A 111 6.44 -0.67 3.72
N LEU A 112 6.11 0.62 3.82
CA LEU A 112 6.99 1.71 3.40
C LEU A 112 8.25 1.83 4.27
N LEU A 113 8.16 1.56 5.58
CA LEU A 113 9.32 1.47 6.45
C LEU A 113 10.26 0.35 6.02
N GLY A 114 9.71 -0.82 5.71
CA GLY A 114 10.50 -1.94 5.19
C GLY A 114 11.17 -1.61 3.86
N ILE A 115 10.44 -1.00 2.91
CA ILE A 115 10.99 -0.55 1.62
C ILE A 115 12.12 0.47 1.84
N HIS A 116 11.94 1.41 2.76
CA HIS A 116 12.96 2.41 3.06
C HIS A 116 14.25 1.80 3.59
N ILE A 117 14.15 0.77 4.45
CA ILE A 117 15.31 0.01 4.93
C ILE A 117 16.00 -0.70 3.77
N MET A 118 15.24 -1.44 2.94
CA MET A 118 15.78 -2.16 1.78
C MET A 118 16.49 -1.21 0.81
N GLU A 119 15.88 -0.09 0.44
CA GLU A 119 16.45 0.90 -0.46
C GLU A 119 17.70 1.59 0.10
N THR A 120 17.73 1.84 1.41
CA THR A 120 18.92 2.42 2.08
C THR A 120 20.11 1.47 2.02
N VAL A 121 19.86 0.18 2.23
CA VAL A 121 20.90 -0.86 2.16
C VAL A 121 21.32 -1.09 0.71
N ARG A 122 20.39 -1.14 -0.23
CA ARG A 122 20.66 -1.30 -1.67
C ARG A 122 21.65 -0.25 -2.19
N LYS A 123 21.50 1.00 -1.74
CA LYS A 123 22.38 2.11 -2.15
C LYS A 123 23.76 2.08 -1.52
N LYS A 124 23.94 1.43 -0.37
CA LYS A 124 25.17 1.53 0.44
C LYS A 124 25.98 0.24 0.52
N LYS A 125 25.40 -0.91 0.21
CA LYS A 125 26.00 -2.23 0.50
C LYS A 125 26.08 -3.12 -0.74
N LYS A 126 26.93 -4.15 -0.63
CA LYS A 126 27.06 -5.19 -1.67
C LYS A 126 25.79 -6.03 -1.78
N THR A 127 25.56 -6.60 -2.94
CA THR A 127 24.39 -7.45 -3.27
C THR A 127 24.05 -8.50 -2.21
N PRO A 128 24.98 -9.29 -1.64
CA PRO A 128 24.63 -10.32 -0.65
C PRO A 128 24.04 -9.72 0.63
N VAL A 129 24.53 -8.55 1.07
CA VAL A 129 23.98 -7.86 2.24
C VAL A 129 22.58 -7.33 1.96
N PHE A 130 22.34 -6.83 0.75
CA PHE A 130 21.00 -6.40 0.33
C PHE A 130 20.01 -7.58 0.33
N VAL A 131 20.38 -8.73 -0.27
CA VAL A 131 19.52 -9.92 -0.32
C VAL A 131 19.18 -10.41 1.09
N LEU A 132 20.17 -10.51 1.97
CA LEU A 132 19.92 -10.89 3.37
C LEU A 132 18.98 -9.90 4.08
N THR A 133 19.21 -8.60 3.89
CA THR A 133 18.34 -7.56 4.47
C THR A 133 16.93 -7.66 3.93
N ALA A 134 16.74 -7.86 2.62
CA ALA A 134 15.45 -8.02 2.01
C ALA A 134 14.67 -9.21 2.60
N ILE A 135 15.33 -10.36 2.76
CA ILE A 135 14.75 -11.55 3.40
C ILE A 135 14.31 -11.23 4.84
N LEU A 136 15.23 -10.66 5.63
CA LEU A 136 14.93 -10.33 7.04
C LEU A 136 13.80 -9.32 7.19
N VAL A 137 13.79 -8.27 6.37
CA VAL A 137 12.73 -7.24 6.37
C VAL A 137 11.39 -7.83 5.93
N THR A 138 11.39 -8.75 4.96
CA THR A 138 10.17 -9.43 4.50
C THR A 138 9.58 -10.29 5.60
N ILE A 139 10.40 -11.10 6.26
CA ILE A 139 9.96 -11.95 7.39
C ILE A 139 9.47 -11.06 8.55
N ALA A 140 10.27 -10.07 8.96
CA ALA A 140 9.91 -9.18 10.05
C ALA A 140 8.64 -8.37 9.76
N GLY A 141 8.49 -7.84 8.54
CA GLY A 141 7.30 -7.11 8.12
C GLY A 141 6.04 -8.00 8.12
N GLY A 142 6.14 -9.23 7.63
CA GLY A 142 5.05 -10.20 7.68
C GLY A 142 4.64 -10.55 9.11
N LEU A 143 5.61 -10.81 9.99
CA LEU A 143 5.35 -11.09 11.41
C LEU A 143 4.76 -9.88 12.13
N LEU A 144 5.34 -8.69 11.96
CA LEU A 144 4.83 -7.48 12.58
C LEU A 144 3.40 -7.16 12.11
N GLY A 145 3.12 -7.26 10.80
CA GLY A 145 1.78 -7.04 10.27
C GLY A 145 0.75 -7.99 10.88
N THR A 146 1.13 -9.24 11.14
CA THR A 146 0.25 -10.22 11.80
C THR A 146 0.10 -9.95 13.28
N LEU A 147 1.18 -9.64 14.00
CA LEU A 147 1.17 -9.40 15.43
C LEU A 147 0.44 -8.10 15.81
N THR A 148 0.57 -7.06 14.99
CA THR A 148 -0.10 -5.77 15.20
C THR A 148 -1.54 -5.75 14.70
N MET A 149 -2.02 -6.86 14.13
CA MET A 149 -3.38 -7.01 13.62
C MET A 149 -3.82 -5.89 12.67
N VAL A 150 -2.87 -5.41 11.84
CA VAL A 150 -3.19 -4.45 10.79
C VAL A 150 -4.07 -5.11 9.72
N ASP A 151 -4.86 -4.30 9.03
CA ASP A 151 -5.72 -4.78 7.95
C ASP A 151 -4.89 -5.52 6.89
N TYR A 152 -5.41 -6.66 6.42
CA TYR A 152 -4.70 -7.65 5.60
C TYR A 152 -3.50 -8.33 6.27
N TYR A 153 -3.22 -8.09 7.56
CA TYR A 153 -2.15 -8.75 8.33
C TYR A 153 -0.78 -8.71 7.63
N GLY A 154 0.03 -9.75 7.81
CA GLY A 154 1.33 -9.89 7.15
C GLY A 154 1.25 -9.95 5.63
N ILE A 155 0.18 -10.51 5.05
CA ILE A 155 -0.02 -10.59 3.59
C ILE A 155 -0.14 -9.18 3.00
N GLY A 156 -0.79 -8.25 3.71
CA GLY A 156 -0.87 -6.85 3.30
C GLY A 156 0.51 -6.19 3.18
N VAL A 157 1.36 -6.37 4.19
CA VAL A 157 2.73 -5.84 4.14
C VAL A 157 3.53 -6.46 2.99
N LEU A 158 3.38 -7.77 2.75
CA LEU A 158 4.02 -8.45 1.62
C LEU A 158 3.54 -7.90 0.27
N THR A 159 2.27 -7.58 0.14
CA THR A 159 1.71 -6.96 -1.09
C THR A 159 2.34 -5.60 -1.36
N VAL A 160 2.58 -4.79 -0.31
CA VAL A 160 3.31 -3.52 -0.45
C VAL A 160 4.74 -3.76 -0.94
N PHE A 161 5.43 -4.80 -0.46
CA PHE A 161 6.76 -5.16 -0.96
C PHE A 161 6.74 -5.63 -2.41
N LEU A 162 5.73 -6.41 -2.80
CA LEU A 162 5.56 -6.85 -4.20
C LEU A 162 5.32 -5.67 -5.14
N SER A 163 4.66 -4.62 -4.68
CA SER A 163 4.46 -3.40 -5.48
C SER A 163 5.79 -2.72 -5.88
N LEU A 164 6.88 -2.98 -5.14
CA LEU A 164 8.22 -2.50 -5.46
C LEU A 164 8.77 -3.10 -6.78
N ILE A 165 8.31 -4.29 -7.17
CA ILE A 165 8.81 -4.99 -8.36
C ILE A 165 8.33 -4.29 -9.65
N HIS A 166 7.23 -3.54 -9.58
CA HIS A 166 6.60 -2.89 -10.73
C HIS A 166 7.04 -1.43 -10.91
N ILE A 167 7.90 -0.90 -10.05
CA ILE A 167 8.42 0.47 -10.08
C ILE A 167 9.92 0.46 -10.35
#